data_b09b303d7a8bc533cc3203739ec8184e
#
_entry.id   b09b303d7a8bc533cc3203739ec8184e
#
_cell.length_a   1.000
_cell.length_b   1.000
_cell.length_c   1.000
_cell.angle_alpha   90.00
_cell.angle_beta   90.00
_cell.angle_gamma   90.00
#
_symmetry.space_group_name_H-M   'P 1'
#
loop_
_entity.id
_entity.type
_entity.pdbx_description
1 polymer ?
#
loop_
_entity_poly.entity_id
_entity_poly.type
_entity_poly.pdbx_seq_one_letter_code
_entity_poly.pdbx_strand_id
1 'polypeptide(L)'
;MLSIAKSSRVAHDKYLINHSLLNSSGHAQILGIAEEKTNNIKAQIDYEVFQNTDIAKTFRINGVIVSTQEFVGNINSVFFDTDDIQIITGPPSGRRKYLNILLSQINNNHVKNLQRFQKVLMQRNKLIKNIKDGKSNKIELEFWDSRLSEEGSSIFFERNSILKKLMKNSKQLANELNKSIEMEIYYTPRIGSNESSEIFNENPTVQDIKDLYTKAIEKNYQRDLDQRTTLLGPHRDDFIINFNETIASSSASRGQSRIMSLALKLSEAEEIINLTNKKPILILDDIFSELDQKIRNNIIKKIKKFEQVLISTADMNLIDKKSIEESNIYSIKNGKVSKE
;
A
#
# COMPACT_ATOMS: atom_id res chain seq x y z
N MET A 1 -9.91 -1.67 6.70
CA MET A 1 -9.70 -3.08 7.08
C MET A 1 -10.33 -4.05 6.11
N LEU A 2 -11.58 -3.90 5.74
CA LEU A 2 -12.31 -4.80 4.81
C LEU A 2 -11.68 -4.88 3.41
N SER A 3 -10.90 -3.88 2.99
CA SER A 3 -10.22 -3.87 1.68
C SER A 3 -8.89 -4.60 1.65
N ILE A 4 -8.13 -4.59 2.77
CA ILE A 4 -6.74 -5.03 2.82
C ILE A 4 -6.46 -6.06 3.92
N ALA A 5 -7.49 -6.58 4.58
CA ALA A 5 -7.41 -7.57 5.65
C ALA A 5 -6.55 -7.15 6.88
N LYS A 6 -6.13 -5.90 6.96
CA LYS A 6 -5.27 -5.35 8.03
C LYS A 6 -5.71 -3.94 8.41
N SER A 7 -5.38 -3.51 9.63
CA SER A 7 -5.49 -2.10 10.01
C SER A 7 -4.36 -1.28 9.39
N SER A 8 -4.66 -0.06 8.95
CA SER A 8 -3.66 0.93 8.55
C SER A 8 -2.97 1.57 9.75
N ARG A 9 -3.67 1.67 10.91
CA ARG A 9 -3.26 2.43 12.09
C ARG A 9 -2.53 1.63 13.16
N VAL A 10 -2.89 0.34 13.35
CA VAL A 10 -2.29 -0.48 14.41
C VAL A 10 -1.50 -1.66 13.84
N ALA A 11 -0.38 -1.97 14.48
CA ALA A 11 0.51 -3.04 14.06
C ALA A 11 -0.01 -4.43 14.45
N HIS A 12 -0.75 -4.52 15.55
CA HIS A 12 -1.24 -5.78 16.10
C HIS A 12 -2.75 -5.77 16.27
N ASP A 13 -3.42 -6.84 15.86
CA ASP A 13 -4.88 -6.98 15.89
C ASP A 13 -5.48 -6.88 17.30
N LYS A 14 -4.68 -7.16 18.35
CA LYS A 14 -5.12 -6.99 19.76
C LYS A 14 -5.58 -5.57 20.12
N TYR A 15 -5.06 -4.56 19.45
CA TYR A 15 -5.48 -3.17 19.66
C TYR A 15 -6.80 -2.80 18.99
N LEU A 16 -7.37 -3.72 18.19
CA LEU A 16 -8.68 -3.56 17.55
C LEU A 16 -9.82 -4.13 18.40
N ILE A 17 -9.47 -4.85 19.46
CA ILE A 17 -10.42 -5.57 20.31
C ILE A 17 -10.62 -4.77 21.59
N ASN A 18 -11.84 -4.79 22.12
CA ASN A 18 -12.15 -4.14 23.39
C ASN A 18 -11.25 -4.70 24.48
N HIS A 19 -10.58 -3.80 25.22
CA HIS A 19 -9.65 -4.17 26.28
C HIS A 19 -10.26 -5.09 27.35
N SER A 20 -11.56 -4.98 27.62
CA SER A 20 -12.26 -5.88 28.57
C SER A 20 -12.26 -7.35 28.13
N LEU A 21 -12.08 -7.62 26.83
CA LEU A 21 -12.05 -8.99 26.27
C LEU A 21 -10.64 -9.59 26.23
N LEU A 22 -9.58 -8.79 26.38
CA LEU A 22 -8.20 -9.28 26.26
C LEU A 22 -7.79 -10.27 27.35
N ASN A 23 -8.47 -10.28 28.49
CA ASN A 23 -8.22 -11.18 29.63
C ASN A 23 -9.31 -12.25 29.78
N SER A 24 -10.21 -12.38 28.81
CA SER A 24 -11.29 -13.36 28.77
C SER A 24 -11.42 -13.95 27.37
N SER A 25 -12.18 -15.02 27.20
CA SER A 25 -12.59 -15.45 25.88
C SER A 25 -13.67 -14.52 25.34
N GLY A 26 -13.57 -14.14 24.06
CA GLY A 26 -14.51 -13.21 23.43
C GLY A 26 -14.47 -13.23 21.92
N HIS A 27 -15.41 -12.52 21.32
CA HIS A 27 -15.54 -12.38 19.89
C HIS A 27 -15.69 -10.91 19.51
N ALA A 28 -14.98 -10.48 18.46
CA ALA A 28 -15.18 -9.20 17.83
C ALA A 28 -15.34 -9.38 16.32
N GLN A 29 -16.19 -8.57 15.71
CA GLN A 29 -16.51 -8.69 14.29
C GLN A 29 -16.50 -7.35 13.59
N ILE A 30 -15.99 -7.33 12.36
CA ILE A 30 -16.14 -6.22 11.43
C ILE A 30 -16.91 -6.73 10.22
N LEU A 31 -18.03 -6.11 9.92
CA LEU A 31 -18.89 -6.45 8.81
C LEU A 31 -19.09 -5.24 7.91
N GLY A 32 -18.97 -5.44 6.59
CA GLY A 32 -19.32 -4.46 5.58
C GLY A 32 -20.09 -5.11 4.44
N ILE A 33 -21.04 -4.36 3.90
CA ILE A 33 -21.80 -4.75 2.72
C ILE A 33 -21.52 -3.72 1.65
N ALA A 34 -20.99 -4.16 0.51
CA ALA A 34 -20.82 -3.34 -0.68
C ALA A 34 -21.89 -3.73 -1.69
N GLU A 35 -22.61 -2.74 -2.18
CA GLU A 35 -23.63 -2.93 -3.21
C GLU A 35 -22.99 -2.67 -4.57
N GLU A 36 -22.91 -3.70 -5.39
CA GLU A 36 -22.55 -3.60 -6.80
C GLU A 36 -23.81 -3.78 -7.65
N LYS A 37 -23.82 -3.25 -8.88
CA LYS A 37 -25.01 -3.28 -9.75
C LYS A 37 -25.63 -4.66 -9.95
N THR A 38 -24.84 -5.72 -9.84
CA THR A 38 -25.26 -7.10 -10.12
C THR A 38 -25.20 -8.02 -8.90
N ASN A 39 -24.34 -7.72 -7.91
CA ASN A 39 -24.12 -8.58 -6.75
C ASN A 39 -23.77 -7.76 -5.52
N ASN A 40 -24.33 -8.14 -4.38
CA ASN A 40 -23.92 -7.59 -3.09
C ASN A 40 -22.78 -8.42 -2.51
N ILE A 41 -21.72 -7.75 -2.06
CA ILE A 41 -20.58 -8.38 -1.41
C ILE A 41 -20.68 -8.12 0.09
N LYS A 42 -20.86 -9.18 0.87
CA LYS A 42 -20.79 -9.14 2.33
C LYS A 42 -19.40 -9.60 2.75
N ALA A 43 -18.55 -8.66 3.16
CA ALA A 43 -17.19 -8.95 3.66
C ALA A 43 -17.18 -8.87 5.19
N GLN A 44 -16.59 -9.90 5.83
CA GLN A 44 -16.60 -10.04 7.28
C GLN A 44 -15.21 -10.49 7.77
N ILE A 45 -14.78 -9.89 8.88
CA ILE A 45 -13.59 -10.28 9.61
C ILE A 45 -14.02 -10.61 11.03
N ASP A 46 -13.78 -11.84 11.43
CA ASP A 46 -14.06 -12.34 12.78
C ASP A 46 -12.75 -12.44 13.56
N TYR A 47 -12.76 -12.01 14.80
CA TYR A 47 -11.67 -12.17 15.76
C TYR A 47 -12.17 -12.99 16.95
N GLU A 48 -11.54 -14.12 17.19
CA GLU A 48 -11.74 -14.93 18.39
C GLU A 48 -10.57 -14.73 19.34
N VAL A 49 -10.87 -14.32 20.56
CA VAL A 49 -9.89 -14.09 21.62
C VAL A 49 -9.91 -15.27 22.57
N PHE A 50 -8.77 -15.89 22.77
CA PHE A 50 -8.56 -16.99 23.72
C PHE A 50 -7.91 -16.49 25.00
N GLN A 51 -8.09 -17.23 26.09
CA GLN A 51 -7.60 -16.85 27.45
C GLN A 51 -6.09 -16.55 27.51
N ASN A 52 -5.30 -17.02 26.55
CA ASN A 52 -3.84 -16.82 26.49
C ASN A 52 -3.42 -15.59 25.67
N THR A 53 -4.31 -14.64 25.39
CA THR A 53 -4.08 -13.50 24.50
C THR A 53 -3.85 -13.86 23.02
N ASP A 54 -4.01 -15.11 22.64
CA ASP A 54 -3.99 -15.53 21.25
C ASP A 54 -5.27 -15.08 20.56
N ILE A 55 -5.13 -14.58 19.34
CA ILE A 55 -6.23 -14.08 18.52
C ILE A 55 -6.24 -14.85 17.22
N ALA A 56 -7.31 -15.61 17.00
CA ALA A 56 -7.61 -16.17 15.69
C ALA A 56 -8.38 -15.14 14.86
N LYS A 57 -8.06 -15.10 13.58
CA LYS A 57 -8.67 -14.19 12.62
C LYS A 57 -9.19 -14.97 11.42
N THR A 58 -10.48 -14.86 11.16
CA THR A 58 -11.17 -15.54 10.07
C THR A 58 -11.77 -14.53 9.12
N PHE A 59 -11.64 -14.77 7.82
CA PHE A 59 -12.21 -13.95 6.76
C PHE A 59 -13.38 -14.67 6.10
N ARG A 60 -14.46 -13.94 5.82
CA ARG A 60 -15.62 -14.47 5.10
C ARG A 60 -16.06 -13.51 3.99
N ILE A 61 -16.41 -14.09 2.84
CA ILE A 61 -17.12 -13.39 1.75
C ILE A 61 -18.44 -14.12 1.54
N ASN A 62 -19.56 -13.39 1.65
CA ASN A 62 -20.91 -13.93 1.53
C ASN A 62 -21.17 -15.15 2.43
N GLY A 63 -20.58 -15.13 3.65
CA GLY A 63 -20.72 -16.22 4.65
C GLY A 63 -19.71 -17.36 4.49
N VAL A 64 -19.00 -17.47 3.36
CA VAL A 64 -17.99 -18.52 3.10
C VAL A 64 -16.65 -18.10 3.63
N ILE A 65 -15.96 -18.99 4.35
CA ILE A 65 -14.59 -18.77 4.83
C ILE A 65 -13.65 -18.76 3.63
N VAL A 66 -12.82 -17.72 3.55
CA VAL A 66 -11.85 -17.53 2.47
C VAL A 66 -10.46 -17.23 3.02
N SER A 67 -9.44 -17.44 2.20
CA SER A 67 -8.07 -17.05 2.52
C SER A 67 -7.90 -15.51 2.48
N THR A 68 -6.82 -15.00 3.08
CA THR A 68 -6.48 -13.57 2.99
C THR A 68 -6.36 -13.09 1.53
N GLN A 69 -5.83 -13.93 0.65
CA GLN A 69 -5.67 -13.63 -0.78
C GLN A 69 -7.04 -13.46 -1.46
N GLU A 70 -7.98 -14.36 -1.19
CA GLU A 70 -9.34 -14.30 -1.75
C GLU A 70 -10.16 -13.17 -1.15
N PHE A 71 -9.85 -12.76 0.08
CA PHE A 71 -10.55 -11.69 0.77
C PHE A 71 -10.18 -10.29 0.26
N VAL A 72 -8.87 -10.03 0.06
CA VAL A 72 -8.36 -8.71 -0.35
C VAL A 72 -8.82 -8.36 -1.77
N GLY A 73 -9.22 -7.10 -2.00
CA GLY A 73 -9.66 -6.59 -3.30
C GLY A 73 -11.12 -6.90 -3.66
N ASN A 74 -11.90 -7.55 -2.78
CA ASN A 74 -13.36 -7.65 -2.99
C ASN A 74 -14.04 -6.29 -2.78
N ILE A 75 -13.66 -5.57 -1.74
CA ILE A 75 -14.04 -4.18 -1.51
C ILE A 75 -12.77 -3.34 -1.67
N ASN A 76 -12.77 -2.39 -2.59
CA ASN A 76 -11.65 -1.49 -2.78
C ASN A 76 -11.86 -0.19 -2.00
N SER A 77 -10.79 0.32 -1.39
CA SER A 77 -10.83 1.63 -0.74
C SER A 77 -9.48 2.33 -0.85
N VAL A 78 -9.53 3.64 -0.92
CA VAL A 78 -8.35 4.50 -0.80
C VAL A 78 -8.53 5.35 0.45
N PHE A 79 -7.62 5.14 1.40
CA PHE A 79 -7.62 5.84 2.67
C PHE A 79 -6.56 6.93 2.65
N PHE A 80 -7.00 8.13 3.00
CA PHE A 80 -6.14 9.30 3.18
C PHE A 80 -6.12 9.69 4.64
N ASP A 81 -4.95 9.89 5.19
CA ASP A 81 -4.76 10.48 6.52
C ASP A 81 -3.59 11.46 6.55
N THR A 82 -3.39 12.06 7.70
CA THR A 82 -2.29 13.01 7.90
C THR A 82 -0.91 12.37 7.78
N ASP A 83 -0.80 11.06 7.99
CA ASP A 83 0.46 10.31 7.92
C ASP A 83 0.86 9.96 6.48
N ASP A 84 -0.02 10.12 5.48
CA ASP A 84 0.30 9.84 4.07
C ASP A 84 1.41 10.75 3.52
N ILE A 85 1.71 11.86 4.20
CA ILE A 85 2.91 12.68 3.92
C ILE A 85 4.20 11.85 4.00
N GLN A 86 4.21 10.77 4.78
CA GLN A 86 5.34 9.86 4.90
C GLN A 86 5.62 9.06 3.61
N ILE A 87 4.70 9.03 2.66
CA ILE A 87 4.98 8.47 1.33
C ILE A 87 6.01 9.35 0.61
N ILE A 88 5.95 10.66 0.83
CA ILE A 88 6.85 11.66 0.24
C ILE A 88 8.15 11.77 1.05
N THR A 89 8.03 11.98 2.36
CA THR A 89 9.16 12.38 3.23
C THR A 89 9.73 11.22 4.08
N GLY A 90 9.00 10.12 4.19
CA GLY A 90 9.35 9.02 5.09
C GLY A 90 10.33 7.99 4.49
N PRO A 91 10.57 6.91 5.23
CA PRO A 91 11.52 5.87 4.83
C PRO A 91 10.98 4.98 3.70
N PRO A 92 11.86 4.27 2.97
CA PRO A 92 11.50 3.34 1.89
C PRO A 92 10.50 2.24 2.30
N SER A 93 10.52 1.82 3.56
CA SER A 93 9.59 0.81 4.08
C SER A 93 8.12 1.23 3.98
N GLY A 94 7.83 2.52 4.23
CA GLY A 94 6.49 3.10 4.06
C GLY A 94 6.04 3.08 2.61
N ARG A 95 6.93 3.47 1.69
CA ARG A 95 6.67 3.47 0.24
C ARG A 95 6.45 2.05 -0.30
N ARG A 96 7.22 1.06 0.14
CA ARG A 96 6.97 -0.35 -0.22
C ARG A 96 5.62 -0.86 0.32
N LYS A 97 5.27 -0.49 1.57
CA LYS A 97 3.97 -0.82 2.16
C LYS A 97 2.83 -0.22 1.33
N TYR A 98 2.95 1.04 0.93
CA TYR A 98 2.00 1.73 0.05
C TYR A 98 1.78 0.95 -1.26
N LEU A 99 2.86 0.64 -2.01
CA LEU A 99 2.75 -0.12 -3.26
C LEU A 99 2.14 -1.51 -3.06
N ASN A 100 2.54 -2.21 -1.99
CA ASN A 100 1.98 -3.54 -1.72
C ASN A 100 0.49 -3.49 -1.41
N ILE A 101 0.00 -2.46 -0.70
CA ILE A 101 -1.42 -2.27 -0.42
C ILE A 101 -2.19 -2.02 -1.72
N LEU A 102 -1.71 -1.10 -2.55
CA LEU A 102 -2.34 -0.80 -3.84
C LEU A 102 -2.37 -2.03 -4.75
N LEU A 103 -1.23 -2.66 -4.98
CA LEU A 103 -1.12 -3.83 -5.85
C LEU A 103 -1.97 -5.01 -5.35
N SER A 104 -2.07 -5.21 -4.04
CA SER A 104 -2.93 -6.26 -3.46
C SER A 104 -4.41 -6.02 -3.73
N GLN A 105 -4.86 -4.77 -3.81
CA GLN A 105 -6.25 -4.44 -4.15
C GLN A 105 -6.56 -4.61 -5.65
N ILE A 106 -5.55 -4.47 -6.50
CA ILE A 106 -5.69 -4.57 -7.97
C ILE A 106 -5.52 -6.01 -8.46
N ASN A 107 -4.61 -6.75 -7.85
CA ASN A 107 -4.20 -8.08 -8.30
C ASN A 107 -4.11 -9.05 -7.11
N ASN A 108 -5.05 -9.97 -7.03
CA ASN A 108 -5.08 -10.99 -5.96
C ASN A 108 -3.83 -11.89 -5.94
N ASN A 109 -3.16 -12.07 -7.08
CA ASN A 109 -1.91 -12.83 -7.14
C ASN A 109 -0.75 -12.11 -6.46
N HIS A 110 -0.79 -10.77 -6.34
CA HIS A 110 0.27 -10.01 -5.69
C HIS A 110 0.45 -10.42 -4.21
N VAL A 111 -0.65 -10.64 -3.48
CA VAL A 111 -0.60 -11.13 -2.08
C VAL A 111 0.14 -12.46 -2.01
N LYS A 112 -0.16 -13.39 -2.93
CA LYS A 112 0.48 -14.70 -3.02
C LYS A 112 1.96 -14.59 -3.37
N ASN A 113 2.31 -13.74 -4.35
CA ASN A 113 3.70 -13.51 -4.75
C ASN A 113 4.51 -12.94 -3.59
N LEU A 114 3.97 -11.96 -2.85
CA LEU A 114 4.61 -11.42 -1.65
C LEU A 114 4.85 -12.48 -0.58
N GLN A 115 3.87 -13.33 -0.30
CA GLN A 115 3.99 -14.39 0.71
C GLN A 115 5.04 -15.43 0.31
N ARG A 116 5.07 -15.83 -0.98
CA ARG A 116 6.08 -16.76 -1.51
C ARG A 116 7.48 -16.15 -1.44
N PHE A 117 7.62 -14.92 -1.93
CA PHE A 117 8.89 -14.20 -1.86
C PHE A 117 9.41 -14.10 -0.41
N GLN A 118 8.56 -13.76 0.55
CA GLN A 118 8.95 -13.67 1.96
C GLN A 118 9.42 -15.01 2.52
N LYS A 119 8.74 -16.12 2.19
CA LYS A 119 9.15 -17.47 2.59
C LYS A 119 10.51 -17.84 2.00
N VAL A 120 10.71 -17.60 0.71
CA VAL A 120 11.99 -17.86 0.02
C VAL A 120 13.11 -17.01 0.64
N LEU A 121 12.88 -15.71 0.85
CA LEU A 121 13.83 -14.79 1.46
C LEU A 121 14.25 -15.25 2.87
N MET A 122 13.30 -15.70 3.68
CA MET A 122 13.57 -16.21 5.03
C MET A 122 14.45 -17.48 4.99
N GLN A 123 14.15 -18.43 4.12
CA GLN A 123 14.93 -19.65 3.97
C GLN A 123 16.35 -19.36 3.43
N ARG A 124 16.45 -18.51 2.40
CA ARG A 124 17.74 -18.06 1.88
C ARG A 124 18.59 -17.40 2.96
N ASN A 125 18.02 -16.46 3.73
CA ASN A 125 18.75 -15.79 4.81
C ASN A 125 19.19 -16.75 5.93
N LYS A 126 18.39 -17.77 6.25
CA LYS A 126 18.78 -18.83 7.18
C LYS A 126 19.97 -19.61 6.65
N LEU A 127 19.93 -19.97 5.36
CA LEU A 127 21.00 -20.74 4.72
C LEU A 127 22.29 -19.91 4.60
N ILE A 128 22.23 -18.63 4.25
CA ILE A 128 23.38 -17.72 4.25
C ILE A 128 24.10 -17.70 5.61
N LYS A 129 23.33 -17.65 6.71
CA LYS A 129 23.90 -17.71 8.07
C LYS A 129 24.57 -19.05 8.32
N ASN A 130 23.95 -20.15 7.94
CA ASN A 130 24.52 -21.49 8.10
C ASN A 130 25.82 -21.66 7.29
N ILE A 131 25.88 -21.17 6.07
CA ILE A 131 27.09 -21.20 5.23
C ILE A 131 28.20 -20.39 5.89
N LYS A 132 27.91 -19.18 6.37
CA LYS A 132 28.89 -18.32 7.07
C LYS A 132 29.42 -18.98 8.35
N ASP A 133 28.59 -19.79 9.02
CA ASP A 133 28.94 -20.54 10.23
C ASP A 133 29.59 -21.91 9.92
N GLY A 134 29.85 -22.25 8.64
CA GLY A 134 30.44 -23.52 8.21
C GLY A 134 29.52 -24.75 8.34
N LYS A 135 28.20 -24.53 8.49
CA LYS A 135 27.19 -25.61 8.69
C LYS A 135 26.49 -26.04 7.40
N SER A 136 26.76 -25.38 6.28
CA SER A 136 26.17 -25.63 4.97
C SER A 136 27.10 -25.13 3.87
N ASN A 137 26.75 -25.34 2.60
CA ASN A 137 27.55 -24.99 1.45
C ASN A 137 26.77 -24.17 0.40
N LYS A 138 27.51 -23.61 -0.58
CA LYS A 138 26.96 -22.75 -1.64
C LYS A 138 25.97 -23.51 -2.55
N ILE A 139 26.13 -24.78 -2.78
CA ILE A 139 25.28 -25.59 -3.69
C ILE A 139 23.82 -25.58 -3.22
N GLU A 140 23.61 -25.66 -1.90
CA GLU A 140 22.26 -25.59 -1.33
C GLU A 140 21.58 -24.23 -1.56
N LEU A 141 22.37 -23.17 -1.80
CA LEU A 141 21.84 -21.81 -2.03
C LEU A 141 21.25 -21.67 -3.45
N GLU A 142 21.76 -22.41 -4.44
CA GLU A 142 21.35 -22.27 -5.85
C GLU A 142 19.83 -22.43 -6.05
N PHE A 143 19.24 -23.37 -5.34
CA PHE A 143 17.79 -23.57 -5.37
C PHE A 143 17.04 -22.31 -4.88
N TRP A 144 17.49 -21.74 -3.76
CA TRP A 144 16.86 -20.57 -3.16
C TRP A 144 17.13 -19.29 -3.96
N ASP A 145 18.28 -19.18 -4.60
CA ASP A 145 18.63 -18.08 -5.51
C ASP A 145 17.73 -18.08 -6.74
N SER A 146 17.52 -19.24 -7.36
CA SER A 146 16.59 -19.41 -8.47
C SER A 146 15.14 -19.04 -8.07
N ARG A 147 14.68 -19.52 -6.92
CA ARG A 147 13.34 -19.19 -6.42
C ARG A 147 13.21 -17.73 -6.05
N LEU A 148 14.24 -17.10 -5.46
CA LEU A 148 14.25 -15.69 -5.11
C LEU A 148 14.14 -14.82 -6.36
N SER A 149 14.89 -15.14 -7.42
CA SER A 149 14.83 -14.40 -8.68
C SER A 149 13.48 -14.54 -9.36
N GLU A 150 12.88 -15.73 -9.35
CA GLU A 150 11.55 -16.00 -9.92
C GLU A 150 10.43 -15.20 -9.21
N GLU A 151 10.31 -15.34 -7.89
CA GLU A 151 9.27 -14.65 -7.12
C GLU A 151 9.51 -13.12 -7.07
N GLY A 152 10.77 -12.70 -7.00
CA GLY A 152 11.15 -11.28 -6.94
C GLY A 152 10.93 -10.54 -8.25
N SER A 153 11.19 -11.17 -9.40
CA SER A 153 11.01 -10.54 -10.72
C SER A 153 9.56 -10.14 -10.98
N SER A 154 8.60 -10.96 -10.57
CA SER A 154 7.18 -10.63 -10.68
C SER A 154 6.82 -9.38 -9.86
N ILE A 155 7.34 -9.26 -8.63
CA ILE A 155 7.09 -8.10 -7.76
C ILE A 155 7.73 -6.83 -8.36
N PHE A 156 8.96 -6.90 -8.85
CA PHE A 156 9.62 -5.79 -9.53
C PHE A 156 8.82 -5.31 -10.75
N PHE A 157 8.36 -6.25 -11.59
CA PHE A 157 7.56 -5.94 -12.77
C PHE A 157 6.26 -5.23 -12.41
N GLU A 158 5.51 -5.76 -11.43
CA GLU A 158 4.25 -5.18 -10.98
C GLU A 158 4.44 -3.76 -10.43
N ARG A 159 5.48 -3.54 -9.60
CA ARG A 159 5.80 -2.22 -9.05
C ARG A 159 6.21 -1.21 -10.12
N ASN A 160 7.07 -1.62 -11.06
CA ASN A 160 7.46 -0.76 -12.17
C ASN A 160 6.25 -0.34 -13.01
N SER A 161 5.41 -1.30 -13.37
CA SER A 161 4.21 -1.05 -14.18
C SER A 161 3.25 -0.08 -13.51
N ILE A 162 2.94 -0.29 -12.22
CA ILE A 162 2.00 0.60 -11.51
C ILE A 162 2.59 1.99 -11.27
N LEU A 163 3.88 2.10 -10.95
CA LEU A 163 4.54 3.40 -10.75
C LEU A 163 4.53 4.26 -12.01
N LYS A 164 4.73 3.68 -13.20
CA LYS A 164 4.62 4.41 -14.47
C LYS A 164 3.21 5.00 -14.68
N LYS A 165 2.17 4.25 -14.36
CA LYS A 165 0.78 4.72 -14.42
C LYS A 165 0.52 5.81 -13.40
N LEU A 166 0.90 5.59 -12.14
CA LEU A 166 0.76 6.57 -11.07
C LEU A 166 1.51 7.87 -11.39
N MET A 167 2.72 7.80 -11.95
CA MET A 167 3.49 8.99 -12.34
C MET A 167 2.72 9.87 -13.30
N LYS A 168 2.16 9.27 -14.36
CA LYS A 168 1.40 10.03 -15.38
C LYS A 168 0.23 10.79 -14.77
N ASN A 169 -0.58 10.11 -13.97
CA ASN A 169 -1.79 10.68 -13.40
C ASN A 169 -1.49 11.63 -12.23
N SER A 170 -0.56 11.27 -11.35
CA SER A 170 -0.22 12.10 -10.18
C SER A 170 0.47 13.41 -10.57
N LYS A 171 1.31 13.42 -11.61
CA LYS A 171 1.91 14.65 -12.17
C LYS A 171 0.84 15.64 -12.59
N GLN A 172 -0.15 15.17 -13.35
CA GLN A 172 -1.28 16.00 -13.78
C GLN A 172 -2.10 16.50 -12.59
N LEU A 173 -2.48 15.60 -11.67
CA LEU A 173 -3.29 15.94 -10.50
C LEU A 173 -2.58 16.93 -9.56
N ALA A 174 -1.29 16.76 -9.31
CA ALA A 174 -0.51 17.67 -8.48
C ALA A 174 -0.51 19.09 -9.07
N ASN A 175 -0.28 19.24 -10.38
CA ASN A 175 -0.32 20.51 -11.08
C ASN A 175 -1.72 21.14 -11.10
N GLU A 176 -2.78 20.35 -11.24
CA GLU A 176 -4.17 20.83 -11.18
C GLU A 176 -4.57 21.30 -9.76
N LEU A 177 -4.06 20.65 -8.72
CA LEU A 177 -4.26 21.07 -7.34
C LEU A 177 -3.47 22.36 -7.03
N ASN A 178 -2.21 22.41 -7.47
CA ASN A 178 -1.35 23.58 -7.33
C ASN A 178 -0.37 23.67 -8.51
N LYS A 179 -0.52 24.71 -9.34
CA LYS A 179 0.28 24.93 -10.55
C LYS A 179 1.79 25.08 -10.33
N SER A 180 2.24 25.34 -9.10
CA SER A 180 3.66 25.44 -8.76
C SER A 180 4.32 24.08 -8.50
N ILE A 181 3.57 22.98 -8.55
CA ILE A 181 4.07 21.64 -8.25
C ILE A 181 4.25 20.83 -9.53
N GLU A 182 5.49 20.60 -9.88
CA GLU A 182 5.90 19.58 -10.84
C GLU A 182 6.39 18.36 -10.09
N MET A 183 5.65 17.25 -10.24
CA MET A 183 5.90 15.98 -9.54
C MET A 183 6.34 14.93 -10.53
N GLU A 184 7.40 14.20 -10.21
CA GLU A 184 7.85 13.02 -10.97
C GLU A 184 8.17 11.87 -10.03
N ILE A 185 7.98 10.63 -10.51
CA ILE A 185 8.22 9.41 -9.73
C ILE A 185 9.20 8.53 -10.49
N TYR A 186 10.26 8.10 -9.81
CA TYR A 186 11.28 7.22 -10.38
C TYR A 186 11.40 5.96 -9.54
N TYR A 187 11.26 4.80 -10.20
CA TYR A 187 11.48 3.54 -9.54
C TYR A 187 12.98 3.28 -9.36
N THR A 188 13.40 2.90 -8.17
CA THR A 188 14.80 2.60 -7.82
C THR A 188 14.92 1.16 -7.33
N PRO A 189 14.91 0.17 -8.26
CA PRO A 189 14.98 -1.23 -7.90
C PRO A 189 16.36 -1.59 -7.30
N ARG A 190 16.38 -2.40 -6.27
CA ARG A 190 17.62 -2.95 -5.69
C ARG A 190 17.94 -4.30 -6.34
N ILE A 191 18.36 -4.26 -7.61
CA ILE A 191 18.58 -5.45 -8.44
C ILE A 191 20.02 -5.53 -9.00
N GLY A 192 20.89 -4.55 -8.69
CA GLY A 192 22.28 -4.54 -9.18
C GLY A 192 22.86 -3.15 -9.33
N SER A 193 23.69 -2.96 -10.35
CA SER A 193 24.39 -1.70 -10.66
C SER A 193 23.47 -0.68 -11.36
N ASN A 194 24.00 0.53 -11.64
CA ASN A 194 23.25 1.62 -12.28
C ASN A 194 22.65 1.27 -13.66
N GLU A 195 23.21 0.30 -14.38
CA GLU A 195 22.65 -0.24 -15.65
C GLU A 195 21.24 -0.84 -15.46
N SER A 196 20.88 -1.27 -14.26
CA SER A 196 19.56 -1.80 -13.99
C SER A 196 18.45 -0.76 -14.06
N SER A 197 18.72 0.51 -13.82
CA SER A 197 17.72 1.58 -13.93
C SER A 197 17.29 1.83 -15.38
N GLU A 198 18.16 1.65 -16.37
CA GLU A 198 17.86 1.82 -17.79
C GLU A 198 16.86 0.77 -18.29
N ILE A 199 17.04 -0.50 -17.91
CA ILE A 199 16.11 -1.59 -18.26
C ILE A 199 14.69 -1.29 -17.78
N PHE A 200 14.53 -0.77 -16.56
CA PHE A 200 13.19 -0.45 -16.04
C PHE A 200 12.53 0.73 -16.75
N ASN A 201 13.28 1.60 -17.41
CA ASN A 201 12.74 2.66 -18.25
C ASN A 201 12.20 2.12 -19.59
N GLU A 202 12.76 1.03 -20.11
CA GLU A 202 12.43 0.43 -21.42
C GLU A 202 11.25 -0.55 -21.42
N ASN A 203 10.47 -0.66 -20.34
CA ASN A 203 9.36 -1.62 -20.19
C ASN A 203 9.80 -3.09 -20.27
N PRO A 204 10.68 -3.56 -19.39
CA PRO A 204 11.20 -4.91 -19.41
C PRO A 204 10.11 -5.96 -19.21
N THR A 205 10.29 -7.14 -19.77
CA THR A 205 9.46 -8.31 -19.45
C THR A 205 9.83 -8.88 -18.08
N VAL A 206 8.98 -9.74 -17.53
CA VAL A 206 9.30 -10.48 -16.28
C VAL A 206 10.57 -11.32 -16.46
N GLN A 207 10.79 -11.87 -17.67
CA GLN A 207 11.98 -12.68 -17.97
C GLN A 207 13.25 -11.84 -17.97
N ASP A 208 13.24 -10.66 -18.57
CA ASP A 208 14.38 -9.73 -18.58
C ASP A 208 14.80 -9.36 -17.15
N ILE A 209 13.81 -9.08 -16.31
CA ILE A 209 14.04 -8.77 -14.90
C ILE A 209 14.59 -9.99 -14.15
N LYS A 210 14.07 -11.19 -14.44
CA LYS A 210 14.55 -12.44 -13.81
C LYS A 210 16.00 -12.70 -14.15
N ASP A 211 16.39 -12.56 -15.41
CA ASP A 211 17.77 -12.78 -15.87
C ASP A 211 18.73 -11.77 -15.24
N LEU A 212 18.31 -10.51 -15.18
CA LEU A 212 19.08 -9.46 -14.51
C LEU A 212 19.23 -9.74 -13.02
N TYR A 213 18.15 -10.13 -12.34
CA TYR A 213 18.16 -10.37 -10.91
C TYR A 213 18.98 -11.61 -10.54
N THR A 214 18.93 -12.66 -11.35
CA THR A 214 19.76 -13.86 -11.18
C THR A 214 21.25 -13.48 -11.21
N LYS A 215 21.70 -12.78 -12.25
CA LYS A 215 23.09 -12.29 -12.36
C LYS A 215 23.48 -11.40 -11.18
N ALA A 216 22.57 -10.54 -10.72
CA ALA A 216 22.82 -9.66 -9.59
C ALA A 216 22.99 -10.43 -8.27
N ILE A 217 22.18 -11.46 -8.02
CA ILE A 217 22.28 -12.34 -6.85
C ILE A 217 23.66 -13.04 -6.84
N GLU A 218 24.05 -13.65 -7.96
CA GLU A 218 25.34 -14.33 -8.10
C GLU A 218 26.51 -13.39 -7.80
N LYS A 219 26.50 -12.22 -8.42
CA LYS A 219 27.55 -11.20 -8.24
C LYS A 219 27.64 -10.69 -6.80
N ASN A 220 26.51 -10.65 -6.09
CA ASN A 220 26.43 -10.11 -4.73
C ASN A 220 26.63 -11.16 -3.62
N TYR A 221 26.87 -12.42 -3.98
CA TYR A 221 26.96 -13.54 -3.06
C TYR A 221 27.90 -13.30 -1.88
N GLN A 222 29.15 -12.84 -2.14
CA GLN A 222 30.12 -12.60 -1.07
C GLN A 222 29.66 -11.53 -0.08
N ARG A 223 29.03 -10.47 -0.58
CA ARG A 223 28.49 -9.39 0.25
C ARG A 223 27.33 -9.87 1.11
N ASP A 224 26.46 -10.72 0.55
CA ASP A 224 25.35 -11.33 1.30
C ASP A 224 25.87 -12.21 2.43
N LEU A 225 26.93 -13.01 2.20
CA LEU A 225 27.60 -13.79 3.24
C LEU A 225 28.19 -12.91 4.34
N ASP A 226 28.90 -11.84 3.97
CA ASP A 226 29.53 -10.95 4.93
C ASP A 226 28.51 -10.25 5.82
N GLN A 227 27.37 -9.85 5.25
CA GLN A 227 26.27 -9.20 5.97
C GLN A 227 25.26 -10.20 6.56
N ARG A 228 25.43 -11.51 6.34
CA ARG A 228 24.54 -12.58 6.82
C ARG A 228 23.07 -12.41 6.41
N THR A 229 22.83 -11.73 5.29
CA THR A 229 21.48 -11.41 4.80
C THR A 229 21.48 -11.10 3.31
N THR A 230 20.33 -11.26 2.67
CA THR A 230 20.10 -10.87 1.28
C THR A 230 20.02 -9.34 1.17
N LEU A 231 20.86 -8.75 0.34
CA LEU A 231 20.98 -7.30 0.17
C LEU A 231 20.24 -6.75 -1.06
N LEU A 232 19.93 -7.62 -2.03
CA LEU A 232 19.24 -7.27 -3.27
C LEU A 232 17.84 -7.87 -3.30
N GLY A 233 16.90 -7.17 -3.91
CA GLY A 233 15.55 -7.66 -4.12
C GLY A 233 14.45 -6.67 -3.73
N PRO A 234 13.17 -7.00 -4.03
CA PRO A 234 12.03 -6.11 -3.82
C PRO A 234 11.75 -5.76 -2.34
N HIS A 235 12.39 -6.43 -1.39
CA HIS A 235 12.37 -6.06 0.03
C HIS A 235 13.31 -4.90 0.37
N ARG A 236 14.16 -4.49 -0.57
CA ARG A 236 15.15 -3.41 -0.45
C ARG A 236 14.95 -2.28 -1.46
N ASP A 237 14.07 -2.44 -2.42
CA ASP A 237 13.80 -1.41 -3.43
C ASP A 237 13.12 -0.17 -2.85
N ASP A 238 13.02 0.85 -3.70
CA ASP A 238 12.38 2.11 -3.38
C ASP A 238 11.80 2.75 -4.63
N PHE A 239 11.05 3.84 -4.45
CA PHE A 239 10.80 4.83 -5.49
C PHE A 239 11.06 6.23 -4.91
N ILE A 240 11.54 7.11 -5.76
CA ILE A 240 11.86 8.49 -5.41
C ILE A 240 10.80 9.39 -6.04
N ILE A 241 10.36 10.38 -5.28
CA ILE A 241 9.49 11.43 -5.78
C ILE A 241 10.32 12.69 -5.88
N ASN A 242 10.37 13.28 -7.08
CA ASN A 242 10.95 14.58 -7.32
C ASN A 242 9.88 15.65 -7.30
N PHE A 243 10.26 16.80 -6.79
CA PHE A 243 9.53 18.06 -6.77
C PHE A 243 10.39 19.11 -7.44
N ASN A 244 9.93 19.66 -8.56
CA ASN A 244 10.66 20.69 -9.33
C ASN A 244 12.15 20.31 -9.52
N GLU A 245 12.39 19.12 -10.11
CA GLU A 245 13.73 18.56 -10.42
C GLU A 245 14.60 18.16 -9.21
N THR A 246 14.12 18.34 -7.98
CA THR A 246 14.85 17.97 -6.76
C THR A 246 14.11 16.89 -5.98
N ILE A 247 14.82 16.16 -5.10
CA ILE A 247 14.20 15.10 -4.28
C ILE A 247 13.20 15.74 -3.29
N ALA A 248 11.94 15.39 -3.40
CA ALA A 248 10.84 15.97 -2.63
C ALA A 248 11.04 15.86 -1.11
N SER A 249 11.61 14.76 -0.62
CA SER A 249 11.84 14.56 0.83
C SER A 249 12.77 15.58 1.47
N SER A 250 13.64 16.24 0.68
CA SER A 250 14.58 17.25 1.17
C SER A 250 14.25 18.68 0.76
N SER A 251 13.41 18.88 -0.26
CA SER A 251 13.16 20.19 -0.86
C SER A 251 11.73 20.71 -0.70
N ALA A 252 10.75 19.80 -0.58
CA ALA A 252 9.36 20.20 -0.51
C ALA A 252 8.96 20.63 0.91
N SER A 253 8.17 21.71 1.01
CA SER A 253 7.52 22.08 2.25
C SER A 253 6.47 21.05 2.67
N ARG A 254 6.03 21.09 3.93
CA ARG A 254 4.98 20.19 4.45
C ARG A 254 3.69 20.30 3.62
N GLY A 255 3.27 21.53 3.26
CA GLY A 255 2.08 21.74 2.42
C GLY A 255 2.25 21.17 1.01
N GLN A 256 3.41 21.36 0.37
CA GLN A 256 3.72 20.78 -0.94
C GLN A 256 3.74 19.25 -0.90
N SER A 257 4.39 18.66 0.11
CA SER A 257 4.41 17.21 0.32
C SER A 257 3.00 16.64 0.51
N ARG A 258 2.11 17.37 1.20
CA ARG A 258 0.72 16.98 1.39
C ARG A 258 -0.05 17.00 0.06
N ILE A 259 0.13 18.02 -0.78
CA ILE A 259 -0.52 18.07 -2.09
C ILE A 259 -0.03 16.92 -2.98
N MET A 260 1.27 16.63 -2.97
CA MET A 260 1.83 15.50 -3.73
C MET A 260 1.30 14.15 -3.23
N SER A 261 1.19 13.94 -1.91
CA SER A 261 0.62 12.71 -1.37
C SER A 261 -0.87 12.56 -1.74
N LEU A 262 -1.63 13.64 -1.71
CA LEU A 262 -3.03 13.67 -2.16
C LEU A 262 -3.16 13.34 -3.65
N ALA A 263 -2.30 13.94 -4.50
CA ALA A 263 -2.29 13.67 -5.93
C ALA A 263 -1.98 12.19 -6.22
N LEU A 264 -1.01 11.62 -5.50
CA LEU A 264 -0.64 10.22 -5.60
C LEU A 264 -1.80 9.28 -5.19
N LYS A 265 -2.47 9.60 -4.08
CA LYS A 265 -3.61 8.80 -3.57
C LYS A 265 -4.86 8.93 -4.46
N LEU A 266 -5.14 10.10 -5.02
CA LEU A 266 -6.21 10.24 -6.02
C LEU A 266 -5.89 9.47 -7.29
N SER A 267 -4.63 9.48 -7.74
CA SER A 267 -4.15 8.61 -8.83
C SER A 267 -4.34 7.12 -8.51
N GLU A 268 -4.06 6.70 -7.28
CA GLU A 268 -4.31 5.33 -6.81
C GLU A 268 -5.77 4.94 -7.03
N ALA A 269 -6.71 5.82 -6.65
CA ALA A 269 -8.14 5.57 -6.82
C ALA A 269 -8.54 5.45 -8.31
N GLU A 270 -7.97 6.28 -9.17
CA GLU A 270 -8.19 6.19 -10.62
C GLU A 270 -7.63 4.91 -11.20
N GLU A 271 -6.42 4.49 -10.79
CA GLU A 271 -5.82 3.25 -11.28
C GLU A 271 -6.57 1.99 -10.79
N ILE A 272 -7.14 2.01 -9.59
CA ILE A 272 -8.03 0.94 -9.15
C ILE A 272 -9.23 0.82 -10.11
N ILE A 273 -9.87 1.93 -10.48
CA ILE A 273 -10.99 1.92 -11.44
C ILE A 273 -10.53 1.38 -12.80
N ASN A 274 -9.43 1.91 -13.33
CA ASN A 274 -8.93 1.57 -14.66
C ASN A 274 -8.56 0.08 -14.80
N LEU A 275 -8.03 -0.52 -13.73
CA LEU A 275 -7.50 -1.88 -13.77
C LEU A 275 -8.50 -2.95 -13.28
N THR A 276 -9.48 -2.56 -12.47
CA THR A 276 -10.43 -3.53 -11.88
C THR A 276 -11.87 -3.31 -12.32
N ASN A 277 -12.19 -2.17 -12.95
CA ASN A 277 -13.56 -1.69 -13.21
C ASN A 277 -14.41 -1.53 -11.92
N LYS A 278 -13.79 -1.58 -10.74
CA LYS A 278 -14.46 -1.38 -9.45
C LYS A 278 -14.25 0.05 -8.97
N LYS A 279 -15.27 0.66 -8.38
CA LYS A 279 -15.18 2.00 -7.83
C LYS A 279 -14.75 1.93 -6.35
N PRO A 280 -13.56 2.43 -6.00
CA PRO A 280 -13.10 2.39 -4.62
C PRO A 280 -13.88 3.40 -3.75
N ILE A 281 -14.06 3.07 -2.48
CA ILE A 281 -14.54 4.00 -1.46
C ILE A 281 -13.37 4.93 -1.09
N LEU A 282 -13.56 6.25 -1.24
CA LEU A 282 -12.58 7.22 -0.75
C LEU A 282 -12.86 7.54 0.72
N ILE A 283 -11.83 7.50 1.55
CA ILE A 283 -11.91 7.83 2.96
C ILE A 283 -10.87 8.90 3.24
N LEU A 284 -11.32 10.10 3.61
CA LEU A 284 -10.48 11.29 3.83
C LEU A 284 -10.56 11.67 5.30
N ASP A 285 -9.49 11.39 6.05
CA ASP A 285 -9.46 11.55 7.50
C ASP A 285 -8.64 12.80 7.88
N ASP A 286 -9.36 13.85 8.28
CA ASP A 286 -8.83 15.17 8.70
C ASP A 286 -7.82 15.81 7.72
N ILE A 287 -8.04 15.65 6.42
CA ILE A 287 -7.08 16.14 5.41
C ILE A 287 -7.16 17.64 5.16
N PHE A 288 -8.28 18.29 5.54
CA PHE A 288 -8.53 19.69 5.20
C PHE A 288 -7.92 20.68 6.17
N SER A 289 -7.55 20.26 7.38
CA SER A 289 -7.08 21.13 8.46
C SER A 289 -5.81 21.94 8.12
N GLU A 290 -4.93 21.41 7.26
CA GLU A 290 -3.65 22.04 6.92
C GLU A 290 -3.59 22.56 5.46
N LEU A 291 -4.72 22.66 4.78
CA LEU A 291 -4.79 23.11 3.39
C LEU A 291 -5.47 24.48 3.29
N ASP A 292 -5.04 25.30 2.35
CA ASP A 292 -5.74 26.55 2.02
C ASP A 292 -7.09 26.31 1.34
N GLN A 293 -7.97 27.29 1.38
CA GLN A 293 -9.33 27.19 0.87
C GLN A 293 -9.39 26.84 -0.63
N LYS A 294 -8.47 27.36 -1.42
CA LYS A 294 -8.42 27.10 -2.87
C LYS A 294 -8.11 25.63 -3.16
N ILE A 295 -7.12 25.08 -2.45
CA ILE A 295 -6.75 23.67 -2.58
C ILE A 295 -7.88 22.77 -2.09
N ARG A 296 -8.50 23.08 -0.94
CA ARG A 296 -9.68 22.34 -0.44
C ARG A 296 -10.78 22.27 -1.49
N ASN A 297 -11.14 23.41 -2.09
CA ASN A 297 -12.17 23.46 -3.12
C ASN A 297 -11.80 22.63 -4.37
N ASN A 298 -10.52 22.64 -4.77
CA ASN A 298 -10.06 21.82 -5.88
C ASN A 298 -10.15 20.33 -5.57
N ILE A 299 -9.79 19.91 -4.35
CA ILE A 299 -9.92 18.51 -3.91
C ILE A 299 -11.39 18.09 -3.94
N ILE A 300 -12.30 18.90 -3.36
CA ILE A 300 -13.74 18.60 -3.32
C ILE A 300 -14.27 18.41 -4.74
N LYS A 301 -13.90 19.26 -5.70
CA LYS A 301 -14.30 19.08 -7.11
C LYS A 301 -13.80 17.77 -7.69
N LYS A 302 -12.59 17.33 -7.33
CA LYS A 302 -12.01 16.08 -7.84
C LYS A 302 -12.65 14.84 -7.25
N ILE A 303 -12.99 14.86 -5.96
CA ILE A 303 -13.58 13.69 -5.29
C ILE A 303 -15.06 13.48 -5.65
N LYS A 304 -15.78 14.51 -6.11
CA LYS A 304 -17.20 14.40 -6.55
C LYS A 304 -17.44 13.37 -7.68
N LYS A 305 -16.41 13.00 -8.44
CA LYS A 305 -16.51 11.96 -9.47
C LYS A 305 -16.58 10.52 -8.92
N PHE A 306 -16.25 10.33 -7.65
CA PHE A 306 -16.30 9.00 -7.00
C PHE A 306 -17.68 8.76 -6.39
N GLU A 307 -18.16 7.52 -6.47
CA GLU A 307 -19.53 7.17 -6.02
C GLU A 307 -19.69 7.31 -4.50
N GLN A 308 -18.69 6.92 -3.74
CA GLN A 308 -18.75 6.99 -2.28
C GLN A 308 -17.49 7.66 -1.71
N VAL A 309 -17.70 8.73 -0.98
CA VAL A 309 -16.65 9.49 -0.30
C VAL A 309 -17.04 9.69 1.15
N LEU A 310 -16.17 9.29 2.07
CA LEU A 310 -16.30 9.53 3.50
C LEU A 310 -15.28 10.59 3.90
N ILE A 311 -15.73 11.67 4.51
CA ILE A 311 -14.86 12.75 4.98
C ILE A 311 -15.05 12.90 6.48
N SER A 312 -13.97 12.83 7.25
CA SER A 312 -13.96 13.24 8.66
C SER A 312 -13.28 14.60 8.81
N THR A 313 -13.81 15.43 9.69
CA THR A 313 -13.22 16.71 10.06
C THR A 313 -13.66 17.11 11.47
N ALA A 314 -12.77 17.79 12.19
CA ALA A 314 -13.10 18.40 13.48
C ALA A 314 -13.77 19.78 13.31
N ASP A 315 -13.63 20.41 12.14
CA ASP A 315 -14.19 21.75 11.85
C ASP A 315 -14.94 21.74 10.51
N MET A 316 -16.26 21.84 10.59
CA MET A 316 -17.14 21.91 9.40
C MET A 316 -16.97 23.19 8.57
N ASN A 317 -16.41 24.27 9.14
CA ASN A 317 -16.17 25.52 8.39
C ASN A 317 -15.06 25.38 7.35
N LEU A 318 -14.25 24.33 7.42
CA LEU A 318 -13.23 24.02 6.42
C LEU A 318 -13.82 23.57 5.07
N ILE A 319 -15.11 23.18 5.05
CA ILE A 319 -15.81 22.68 3.87
C ILE A 319 -16.92 23.67 3.50
N ASP A 320 -16.94 24.10 2.24
CA ASP A 320 -18.00 24.98 1.74
C ASP A 320 -19.36 24.26 1.82
N LYS A 321 -20.35 24.90 2.45
CA LYS A 321 -21.71 24.35 2.63
C LYS A 321 -22.34 23.91 1.32
N LYS A 322 -22.19 24.69 0.24
CA LYS A 322 -22.68 24.31 -1.10
C LYS A 322 -22.06 23.01 -1.64
N SER A 323 -20.87 22.67 -1.15
CA SER A 323 -20.17 21.47 -1.60
C SER A 323 -20.70 20.19 -0.97
N ILE A 324 -21.44 20.29 0.14
CA ILE A 324 -21.95 19.18 0.96
C ILE A 324 -23.48 19.16 1.08
N GLU A 325 -24.20 20.02 0.36
CA GLU A 325 -25.68 20.09 0.40
C GLU A 325 -26.36 18.74 0.16
N GLU A 326 -25.77 17.90 -0.69
CA GLU A 326 -26.28 16.55 -1.02
C GLU A 326 -25.66 15.43 -0.15
N SER A 327 -24.89 15.80 0.88
CA SER A 327 -24.17 14.84 1.71
C SER A 327 -24.95 14.50 2.99
N ASN A 328 -24.83 13.25 3.46
CA ASN A 328 -25.30 12.90 4.79
C ASN A 328 -24.26 13.33 5.83
N ILE A 329 -24.66 14.12 6.79
CA ILE A 329 -23.82 14.61 7.88
C ILE A 329 -24.07 13.77 9.13
N TYR A 330 -22.99 13.34 9.78
CA TYR A 330 -23.03 12.55 11.01
C TYR A 330 -22.14 13.21 12.06
N SER A 331 -22.67 13.41 13.25
CA SER A 331 -21.91 13.87 14.42
C SER A 331 -21.50 12.69 15.29
N ILE A 332 -20.25 12.71 15.75
CA ILE A 332 -19.71 11.68 16.65
C ILE A 332 -19.35 12.33 17.99
N LYS A 333 -20.07 11.95 19.07
CA LYS A 333 -19.82 12.44 20.42
C LYS A 333 -19.75 11.26 21.40
N ASN A 334 -18.65 11.14 22.15
CA ASN A 334 -18.45 10.07 23.14
C ASN A 334 -18.71 8.66 22.57
N GLY A 335 -18.25 8.40 21.33
CA GLY A 335 -18.43 7.12 20.66
C GLY A 335 -19.85 6.84 20.14
N LYS A 336 -20.76 7.78 20.24
CA LYS A 336 -22.12 7.68 19.68
C LYS A 336 -22.19 8.48 18.39
N VAL A 337 -22.81 7.86 17.36
CA VAL A 337 -23.04 8.47 16.05
C VAL A 337 -24.49 8.93 15.98
N SER A 338 -24.72 10.19 15.55
CA SER A 338 -26.04 10.73 15.27
C SER A 338 -26.05 11.36 13.87
N LYS A 339 -27.12 11.19 13.11
CA LYS A 339 -27.34 11.87 11.83
C LYS A 339 -27.90 13.27 12.13
N GLU A 340 -27.34 14.28 11.46
CA GLU A 340 -27.82 15.68 11.49
C GLU A 340 -28.89 15.93 10.44
#